data_58611a2fc9e6cc98f5502df09fe86a92
#
_entry.id   58611a2fc9e6cc98f5502df09fe86a92
#
_cell.length_a   1.000
_cell.length_b   1.000
_cell.length_c   1.000
_cell.angle_alpha   90.00
_cell.angle_beta   90.00
_cell.angle_gamma   90.00
#
_symmetry.space_group_name_H-M   'P 1'
#
loop_
_entity.id
_entity.type
_entity.pdbx_description
1 polymer ?
#
loop_
_entity_poly.entity_id
_entity_poly.type
_entity_poly.pdbx_seq_one_letter_code
_entity_poly.pdbx_strand_id
1 'polypeptide(L)'
;KKLVNWDTKLQTAISDLEVNQKDVQSQLYYIDYTIENSDQKITIATTRPETMMGDTAVAVNPKDERYVNLVGKNVLIPIVNRTVKIISDNYADPEQGSGAVKITPAHDFNDYEVGKRNKLEIINIFEENGKINKNGIKEFHGLDRFEARKLIIKKLKDKGSLVKIENIKNKVPYGDRSNTIIEPLLTEQWFVDAKKLSKKPIKIVKEGKTTFFPSNWSKTFFQWMNNIEPWCISRQIWWGHRIPAWYDENGNIFVAESEKDAVKLAKKKNKNKQFKLRQETDVLDTWFSSALWPFATLGWPNKTEELNKFYPTSVLVTGFDIIFFWVARMLMMGNYFRKNTPFHKVYVHALVRDEKGQKMSKSKGNVIDPLDLINEYGADSLRFTLISMASPGRDVKLSKDRVTGNRNFITKIWSANNFLKLNNCKLDKKINLTSIKLPINHWIYNEFIKTQNLITKNIEIFRFDEAARYAYQFVWHSYCDWYLEFLKPIFNSKNKNEIKEAKAFSSFMMANILRILHPFIPFFTENLWSLNAYKKIFNNYLISSSWPDFKIINKFSKNQNNINDLIEIISNIRS
;
A
#
# COMPACT_ATOMS: atom_id res chain seq x y z
N LYS A 1 -29.85 -5.48 4.09
CA LYS A 1 -28.94 -6.47 4.72
C LYS A 1 -28.12 -7.13 3.63
N LYS A 2 -26.81 -7.31 3.90
CA LYS A 2 -25.91 -8.11 3.10
C LYS A 2 -25.04 -8.99 4.00
N LEU A 3 -24.57 -10.09 3.44
CA LEU A 3 -23.59 -10.92 4.11
C LEU A 3 -22.23 -10.18 4.08
N VAL A 4 -21.57 -10.07 5.23
CA VAL A 4 -20.27 -9.41 5.39
C VAL A 4 -19.29 -10.32 6.10
N ASN A 5 -18.00 -10.08 5.92
CA ASN A 5 -16.96 -10.68 6.76
C ASN A 5 -17.05 -10.05 8.16
N TRP A 6 -17.29 -10.90 9.16
CA TRP A 6 -17.49 -10.48 10.54
C TRP A 6 -16.40 -11.06 11.44
N ASP A 7 -15.72 -10.18 12.14
CA ASP A 7 -14.76 -10.57 13.17
C ASP A 7 -15.50 -10.79 14.50
N THR A 8 -15.65 -12.04 14.90
CA THR A 8 -16.40 -12.43 16.10
C THR A 8 -15.74 -12.04 17.42
N LYS A 9 -14.41 -11.79 17.42
CA LYS A 9 -13.65 -11.34 18.58
C LYS A 9 -13.77 -9.83 18.78
N LEU A 10 -13.63 -9.07 17.68
CA LEU A 10 -13.75 -7.61 17.68
C LEU A 10 -15.21 -7.15 17.54
N GLN A 11 -16.13 -8.05 17.19
CA GLN A 11 -17.55 -7.81 16.95
C GLN A 11 -17.79 -6.65 15.97
N THR A 12 -17.12 -6.72 14.83
CA THR A 12 -17.21 -5.70 13.77
C THR A 12 -17.09 -6.30 12.38
N ALA A 13 -17.76 -5.65 11.42
CA ALA A 13 -17.52 -5.92 10.00
C ALA A 13 -16.10 -5.53 9.62
N ILE A 14 -15.49 -6.32 8.76
CA ILE A 14 -14.19 -6.05 8.14
C ILE A 14 -14.32 -6.16 6.62
N SER A 15 -13.42 -5.47 5.90
CA SER A 15 -13.38 -5.57 4.44
C SER A 15 -12.70 -6.86 3.99
N ASP A 16 -12.97 -7.29 2.75
CA ASP A 16 -12.36 -8.50 2.16
C ASP A 16 -10.82 -8.45 2.18
N LEU A 17 -10.25 -7.26 2.14
CA LEU A 17 -8.79 -7.04 2.18
C LEU A 17 -8.17 -7.21 3.58
N GLU A 18 -8.99 -7.15 4.63
CA GLU A 18 -8.58 -7.38 6.02
C GLU A 18 -8.69 -8.88 6.39
N VAL A 19 -9.03 -9.74 5.40
CA VAL A 19 -9.16 -11.19 5.57
C VAL A 19 -7.94 -11.90 5.00
N ASN A 20 -7.19 -12.58 5.89
CA ASN A 20 -6.04 -13.38 5.53
C ASN A 20 -6.43 -14.85 5.35
N GLN A 21 -6.28 -15.39 4.15
CA GLN A 21 -6.48 -16.82 3.90
C GLN A 21 -5.27 -17.62 4.42
N LYS A 22 -5.50 -18.57 5.33
CA LYS A 22 -4.46 -19.45 5.87
C LYS A 22 -4.73 -20.89 5.48
N ASP A 23 -3.69 -21.58 5.01
CA ASP A 23 -3.75 -23.02 4.82
C ASP A 23 -3.69 -23.73 6.17
N VAL A 24 -4.74 -24.47 6.52
CA VAL A 24 -4.83 -25.22 7.78
C VAL A 24 -5.20 -26.68 7.50
N GLN A 25 -4.75 -27.57 8.40
CA GLN A 25 -5.28 -28.93 8.43
C GLN A 25 -6.70 -28.88 8.96
N SER A 26 -7.65 -29.40 8.20
CA SER A 26 -9.07 -29.41 8.47
C SER A 26 -9.68 -30.77 8.23
N GLN A 27 -10.94 -30.95 8.55
CA GLN A 27 -11.68 -32.18 8.34
C GLN A 27 -12.92 -31.94 7.49
N LEU A 28 -13.15 -32.84 6.55
CA LEU A 28 -14.37 -32.93 5.76
C LEU A 28 -15.25 -34.04 6.33
N TYR A 29 -16.46 -33.71 6.70
CA TYR A 29 -17.43 -34.60 7.34
C TYR A 29 -18.47 -35.03 6.31
N TYR A 30 -18.66 -36.32 6.13
CA TYR A 30 -19.68 -36.89 5.25
C TYR A 30 -20.86 -37.28 6.14
N ILE A 31 -22.04 -36.69 5.88
CA ILE A 31 -23.22 -36.80 6.73
C ILE A 31 -24.43 -37.22 5.88
N ASP A 32 -25.13 -38.25 6.33
CA ASP A 32 -26.35 -38.74 5.68
C ASP A 32 -27.57 -37.94 6.12
N TYR A 33 -28.29 -37.39 5.15
CA TYR A 33 -29.62 -36.81 5.28
C TYR A 33 -30.65 -37.80 4.72
N THR A 34 -31.64 -38.16 5.53
CA THR A 34 -32.66 -39.16 5.12
C THR A 34 -33.75 -38.51 4.28
N ILE A 35 -34.12 -39.10 3.17
CA ILE A 35 -35.24 -38.63 2.35
C ILE A 35 -36.55 -38.86 3.10
N GLU A 36 -37.39 -37.85 3.13
CA GLU A 36 -38.67 -37.88 3.84
C GLU A 36 -39.55 -39.03 3.30
N ASN A 37 -40.14 -39.81 4.22
CA ASN A 37 -40.95 -40.99 3.93
C ASN A 37 -40.22 -42.11 3.15
N SER A 38 -38.89 -42.23 3.32
CA SER A 38 -38.09 -43.24 2.65
C SER A 38 -36.87 -43.62 3.49
N ASP A 39 -36.34 -44.81 3.35
CA ASP A 39 -35.06 -45.23 3.93
C ASP A 39 -33.85 -44.75 3.08
N GLN A 40 -34.12 -44.14 1.93
CA GLN A 40 -33.08 -43.61 1.04
C GLN A 40 -32.39 -42.40 1.69
N LYS A 41 -31.09 -42.29 1.49
CA LYS A 41 -30.27 -41.20 2.04
C LYS A 41 -29.54 -40.46 0.94
N ILE A 42 -29.26 -39.20 1.19
CA ILE A 42 -28.31 -38.39 0.43
C ILE A 42 -27.18 -37.98 1.35
N THR A 43 -25.95 -38.28 0.94
CA THR A 43 -24.76 -37.90 1.72
C THR A 43 -24.28 -36.53 1.31
N ILE A 44 -24.15 -35.62 2.25
CA ILE A 44 -23.51 -34.30 2.05
C ILE A 44 -22.11 -34.29 2.63
N ALA A 45 -21.21 -33.48 2.06
CA ALA A 45 -19.86 -33.26 2.58
C ALA A 45 -19.66 -31.79 3.02
N THR A 46 -19.21 -31.60 4.26
CA THR A 46 -19.03 -30.23 4.81
C THR A 46 -17.79 -30.14 5.72
N THR A 47 -17.12 -29.00 5.70
CA THR A 47 -16.07 -28.66 6.69
C THR A 47 -16.65 -27.99 7.92
N ARG A 48 -17.94 -27.62 7.91
CA ARG A 48 -18.61 -26.83 8.95
C ARG A 48 -19.94 -27.49 9.39
N PRO A 49 -19.87 -28.66 10.05
CA PRO A 49 -21.09 -29.38 10.47
C PRO A 49 -21.96 -28.57 11.44
N GLU A 50 -21.40 -27.62 12.20
CA GLU A 50 -22.18 -26.75 13.11
C GLU A 50 -23.20 -25.88 12.38
N THR A 51 -22.94 -25.53 11.12
CA THR A 51 -23.87 -24.67 10.36
C THR A 51 -25.09 -25.42 9.83
N MET A 52 -25.15 -26.76 9.94
CA MET A 52 -26.31 -27.56 9.51
C MET A 52 -27.63 -27.14 10.13
N MET A 53 -27.58 -26.54 11.31
CA MET A 53 -28.77 -25.99 11.97
C MET A 53 -29.43 -24.86 11.18
N GLY A 54 -28.67 -24.19 10.30
CA GLY A 54 -29.13 -23.12 9.40
C GLY A 54 -29.38 -23.57 7.97
N ASP A 55 -29.29 -24.86 7.64
CA ASP A 55 -29.52 -25.37 6.29
C ASP A 55 -30.94 -25.12 5.81
N THR A 56 -31.09 -24.66 4.58
CA THR A 56 -32.41 -24.38 3.96
C THR A 56 -32.63 -25.14 2.66
N ALA A 57 -31.61 -25.79 2.14
CA ALA A 57 -31.72 -26.72 1.02
C ALA A 57 -30.50 -27.67 0.98
N VAL A 58 -30.61 -28.72 0.16
CA VAL A 58 -29.47 -29.48 -0.35
C VAL A 58 -29.43 -29.26 -1.87
N ALA A 59 -28.30 -28.77 -2.40
CA ALA A 59 -28.12 -28.55 -3.83
C ALA A 59 -27.41 -29.73 -4.46
N VAL A 60 -27.87 -30.12 -5.66
CA VAL A 60 -27.24 -31.12 -6.53
C VAL A 60 -27.12 -30.58 -7.95
N ASN A 61 -26.12 -31.05 -8.69
CA ASN A 61 -25.93 -30.60 -10.05
C ASN A 61 -27.02 -31.15 -10.98
N PRO A 62 -27.61 -30.36 -11.89
CA PRO A 62 -28.62 -30.82 -12.81
C PRO A 62 -28.14 -31.93 -13.77
N LYS A 63 -26.83 -32.11 -13.92
CA LYS A 63 -26.21 -33.14 -14.78
C LYS A 63 -25.72 -34.36 -13.99
N ASP A 64 -25.89 -34.38 -12.66
CA ASP A 64 -25.46 -35.52 -11.83
C ASP A 64 -26.56 -36.59 -11.77
N GLU A 65 -26.40 -37.63 -12.55
CA GLU A 65 -27.34 -38.72 -12.67
C GLU A 65 -27.65 -39.43 -11.34
N ARG A 66 -26.73 -39.36 -10.37
CA ARG A 66 -26.93 -39.97 -9.03
C ARG A 66 -28.08 -39.32 -8.28
N TYR A 67 -28.37 -38.05 -8.54
CA TYR A 67 -29.28 -37.24 -7.73
C TYR A 67 -30.44 -36.62 -8.51
N VAL A 68 -30.45 -36.68 -9.84
CA VAL A 68 -31.51 -36.04 -10.68
C VAL A 68 -32.92 -36.44 -10.23
N ASN A 69 -33.14 -37.71 -9.91
CA ASN A 69 -34.43 -38.24 -9.48
C ASN A 69 -34.84 -37.86 -8.05
N LEU A 70 -33.94 -37.20 -7.33
CA LEU A 70 -34.16 -36.72 -5.95
C LEU A 70 -34.56 -35.25 -5.91
N VAL A 71 -34.36 -34.50 -6.99
CA VAL A 71 -34.70 -33.07 -7.06
C VAL A 71 -36.17 -32.84 -6.76
N GLY A 72 -36.47 -31.89 -5.88
CA GLY A 72 -37.82 -31.58 -5.44
C GLY A 72 -38.31 -32.37 -4.22
N LYS A 73 -37.65 -33.49 -3.86
CA LYS A 73 -37.95 -34.24 -2.62
C LYS A 73 -37.45 -33.49 -1.41
N ASN A 74 -38.02 -33.80 -0.26
CA ASN A 74 -37.56 -33.26 1.04
C ASN A 74 -36.59 -34.26 1.70
N VAL A 75 -35.62 -33.71 2.43
CA VAL A 75 -34.68 -34.47 3.26
C VAL A 75 -34.73 -33.96 4.71
N LEU A 76 -34.63 -34.89 5.63
CA LEU A 76 -34.57 -34.61 7.08
C LEU A 76 -33.11 -34.31 7.48
N ILE A 77 -32.87 -33.12 8.04
CA ILE A 77 -31.57 -32.78 8.59
C ILE A 77 -31.37 -33.55 9.89
N PRO A 78 -30.32 -34.39 10.01
CA PRO A 78 -30.11 -35.18 11.24
C PRO A 78 -29.91 -34.28 12.44
N ILE A 79 -30.32 -34.71 13.61
CA ILE A 79 -30.33 -34.00 14.91
C ILE A 79 -31.17 -32.71 14.98
N VAL A 80 -31.34 -31.99 13.85
CA VAL A 80 -32.16 -30.75 13.81
C VAL A 80 -33.64 -31.06 13.72
N ASN A 81 -34.01 -32.19 13.15
CA ASN A 81 -35.38 -32.66 12.93
C ASN A 81 -36.26 -31.71 12.11
N ARG A 82 -35.65 -31.04 11.12
CA ARG A 82 -36.28 -30.15 10.14
C ARG A 82 -36.04 -30.66 8.74
N THR A 83 -37.04 -30.59 7.87
CA THR A 83 -36.92 -30.98 6.47
C THR A 83 -36.57 -29.79 5.59
N VAL A 84 -35.79 -30.04 4.55
CA VAL A 84 -35.42 -29.06 3.51
C VAL A 84 -35.51 -29.73 2.14
N LYS A 85 -35.70 -28.93 1.08
CA LYS A 85 -35.79 -29.44 -0.29
C LYS A 85 -34.43 -29.73 -0.89
N ILE A 86 -34.39 -30.76 -1.74
CA ILE A 86 -33.30 -30.97 -2.69
C ILE A 86 -33.57 -30.06 -3.90
N ILE A 87 -32.65 -29.19 -4.22
CA ILE A 87 -32.73 -28.23 -5.33
C ILE A 87 -31.68 -28.55 -6.39
N SER A 88 -31.97 -28.18 -7.63
CA SER A 88 -31.02 -28.29 -8.74
C SER A 88 -30.28 -26.99 -8.92
N ASP A 89 -28.95 -26.99 -8.79
CA ASP A 89 -28.12 -25.81 -8.96
C ASP A 89 -26.71 -26.17 -9.46
N ASN A 90 -26.21 -25.45 -10.45
CA ASN A 90 -24.87 -25.63 -11.02
C ASN A 90 -23.72 -25.36 -10.03
N TYR A 91 -24.01 -24.79 -8.87
CA TYR A 91 -23.04 -24.58 -7.81
C TYR A 91 -22.51 -25.91 -7.25
N ALA A 92 -23.34 -26.92 -7.17
CA ALA A 92 -22.91 -28.25 -6.72
C ALA A 92 -22.00 -28.89 -7.79
N ASP A 93 -20.76 -29.18 -7.43
CA ASP A 93 -19.78 -29.83 -8.30
C ASP A 93 -19.82 -31.33 -8.07
N PRO A 94 -20.19 -32.16 -9.08
CA PRO A 94 -20.26 -33.62 -8.98
C PRO A 94 -18.94 -34.28 -8.55
N GLU A 95 -17.81 -33.67 -8.85
CA GLU A 95 -16.47 -34.19 -8.56
C GLU A 95 -15.96 -33.81 -7.16
N GLN A 96 -16.66 -32.94 -6.45
CA GLN A 96 -16.23 -32.47 -5.11
C GLN A 96 -17.06 -33.14 -4.00
N GLY A 97 -16.36 -33.69 -3.00
CA GLY A 97 -16.99 -34.32 -1.84
C GLY A 97 -17.92 -35.48 -2.23
N SER A 98 -19.22 -35.32 -1.96
CA SER A 98 -20.28 -36.27 -2.35
C SER A 98 -21.01 -35.85 -3.64
N GLY A 99 -20.76 -34.68 -4.19
CA GLY A 99 -21.55 -34.05 -5.26
C GLY A 99 -22.84 -33.39 -4.79
N ALA A 100 -23.25 -33.60 -3.53
CA ALA A 100 -24.39 -32.95 -2.90
C ALA A 100 -23.89 -31.96 -1.85
N VAL A 101 -24.39 -30.73 -1.90
CA VAL A 101 -23.95 -29.62 -1.04
C VAL A 101 -25.10 -29.10 -0.20
N LYS A 102 -24.91 -29.05 1.12
CA LYS A 102 -25.86 -28.36 2.00
C LYS A 102 -25.82 -26.85 1.73
N ILE A 103 -26.94 -26.17 1.75
CA ILE A 103 -27.04 -24.74 1.48
C ILE A 103 -27.45 -24.01 2.75
N THR A 104 -26.54 -23.19 3.26
CA THR A 104 -26.70 -22.40 4.48
C THR A 104 -26.50 -20.91 4.19
N PRO A 105 -27.50 -20.22 3.65
CA PRO A 105 -27.34 -18.86 3.09
C PRO A 105 -26.88 -17.80 4.09
N ALA A 106 -27.06 -18.01 5.39
CA ALA A 106 -26.62 -17.06 6.42
C ALA A 106 -25.12 -17.16 6.75
N HIS A 107 -24.43 -18.26 6.37
CA HIS A 107 -23.10 -18.59 6.89
C HIS A 107 -22.06 -18.95 5.83
N ASP A 108 -22.38 -18.75 4.55
CA ASP A 108 -21.48 -18.90 3.42
C ASP A 108 -21.89 -17.93 2.30
N PHE A 109 -20.91 -17.25 1.68
CA PHE A 109 -21.17 -16.27 0.63
C PHE A 109 -21.71 -16.92 -0.66
N ASN A 110 -21.24 -18.10 -1.02
CA ASN A 110 -21.73 -18.83 -2.19
C ASN A 110 -23.14 -19.37 -1.95
N ASP A 111 -23.38 -19.95 -0.76
CA ASP A 111 -24.69 -20.43 -0.35
C ASP A 111 -25.70 -19.27 -0.30
N TYR A 112 -25.26 -18.05 0.08
CA TYR A 112 -26.11 -16.87 0.05
C TYR A 112 -26.59 -16.53 -1.35
N GLU A 113 -25.73 -16.61 -2.36
CA GLU A 113 -26.13 -16.37 -3.75
C GLU A 113 -27.02 -17.51 -4.29
N VAL A 114 -26.77 -18.78 -3.90
CA VAL A 114 -27.67 -19.90 -4.19
C VAL A 114 -29.04 -19.64 -3.56
N GLY A 115 -29.06 -19.26 -2.28
CA GLY A 115 -30.28 -18.97 -1.53
C GLY A 115 -31.10 -17.84 -2.16
N LYS A 116 -30.44 -16.78 -2.62
CA LYS A 116 -31.08 -15.63 -3.25
C LYS A 116 -31.75 -15.98 -4.59
N ARG A 117 -31.06 -16.72 -5.49
CA ARG A 117 -31.63 -17.12 -6.79
C ARG A 117 -32.71 -18.19 -6.68
N ASN A 118 -32.64 -19.03 -5.64
CA ASN A 118 -33.65 -20.06 -5.36
C ASN A 118 -34.70 -19.61 -4.34
N LYS A 119 -34.67 -18.34 -3.87
CA LYS A 119 -35.60 -17.75 -2.89
C LYS A 119 -35.70 -18.58 -1.58
N LEU A 120 -34.57 -19.10 -1.11
CA LEU A 120 -34.49 -19.86 0.13
C LEU A 120 -34.59 -18.95 1.36
N GLU A 121 -35.06 -19.52 2.47
CA GLU A 121 -35.01 -18.85 3.77
C GLU A 121 -33.56 -18.65 4.22
N ILE A 122 -33.32 -17.57 4.98
CA ILE A 122 -31.99 -17.24 5.54
C ILE A 122 -32.06 -17.36 7.05
N ILE A 123 -31.53 -18.45 7.59
CA ILE A 123 -31.55 -18.75 9.01
C ILE A 123 -30.18 -18.48 9.62
N ASN A 124 -30.04 -17.37 10.32
CA ASN A 124 -28.83 -17.05 11.08
C ASN A 124 -28.84 -17.79 12.42
N ILE A 125 -27.82 -18.60 12.70
CA ILE A 125 -27.69 -19.40 13.91
C ILE A 125 -26.59 -18.89 14.85
N PHE A 126 -25.87 -17.81 14.52
CA PHE A 126 -24.83 -17.26 15.35
C PHE A 126 -25.18 -15.86 15.88
N GLU A 127 -24.72 -15.57 17.07
CA GLU A 127 -24.61 -14.23 17.62
C GLU A 127 -23.36 -13.53 17.06
N GLU A 128 -23.24 -12.22 17.27
CA GLU A 128 -22.09 -11.41 16.83
C GLU A 128 -20.74 -11.90 17.39
N ASN A 129 -20.75 -12.52 18.56
CA ASN A 129 -19.57 -13.13 19.20
C ASN A 129 -19.26 -14.55 18.73
N GLY A 130 -20.00 -15.07 17.74
CA GLY A 130 -19.84 -16.42 17.18
C GLY A 130 -20.40 -17.55 18.02
N LYS A 131 -21.22 -17.27 19.04
CA LYS A 131 -21.95 -18.26 19.83
C LYS A 131 -23.24 -18.65 19.15
N ILE A 132 -23.73 -19.86 19.44
CA ILE A 132 -25.03 -20.35 18.92
C ILE A 132 -26.16 -19.54 19.53
N ASN A 133 -27.01 -18.97 18.68
CA ASN A 133 -28.18 -18.20 19.10
C ASN A 133 -29.44 -19.10 19.23
N LYS A 134 -30.58 -18.46 19.54
CA LYS A 134 -31.89 -19.13 19.73
C LYS A 134 -32.46 -19.86 18.50
N ASN A 135 -31.94 -19.61 17.30
CA ASN A 135 -32.36 -20.33 16.10
C ASN A 135 -31.63 -21.68 15.93
N GLY A 136 -30.55 -21.90 16.68
CA GLY A 136 -29.92 -23.20 16.81
C GLY A 136 -30.70 -24.17 17.71
N ILE A 137 -30.19 -25.38 17.86
CA ILE A 137 -30.76 -26.38 18.76
C ILE A 137 -30.59 -25.90 20.21
N LYS A 138 -31.66 -25.95 20.99
CA LYS A 138 -31.74 -25.37 22.37
C LYS A 138 -30.55 -25.76 23.26
N GLU A 139 -30.10 -27.01 23.21
CA GLU A 139 -28.99 -27.49 24.02
C GLU A 139 -27.63 -26.89 23.67
N PHE A 140 -27.49 -26.25 22.50
CA PHE A 140 -26.27 -25.60 22.07
C PHE A 140 -26.30 -24.08 22.26
N HIS A 141 -27.42 -23.50 22.72
CA HIS A 141 -27.53 -22.06 22.91
C HIS A 141 -26.40 -21.52 23.81
N GLY A 142 -25.72 -20.47 23.36
CA GLY A 142 -24.64 -19.81 24.11
C GLY A 142 -23.29 -20.52 24.00
N LEU A 143 -23.19 -21.72 23.40
CA LEU A 143 -21.91 -22.38 23.15
C LEU A 143 -21.15 -21.68 22.05
N ASP A 144 -19.82 -21.69 22.15
CA ASP A 144 -18.93 -21.30 21.05
C ASP A 144 -19.12 -22.26 19.86
N ARG A 145 -19.06 -21.74 18.65
CA ARG A 145 -19.29 -22.50 17.40
C ARG A 145 -18.40 -23.74 17.26
N PHE A 146 -17.16 -23.70 17.75
CA PHE A 146 -16.24 -24.85 17.68
C PHE A 146 -16.54 -25.89 18.77
N GLU A 147 -17.02 -25.47 19.92
CA GLU A 147 -17.53 -26.40 20.95
C GLU A 147 -18.82 -27.08 20.48
N ALA A 148 -19.75 -26.31 19.93
CA ALA A 148 -20.94 -26.85 19.31
C ALA A 148 -20.62 -27.85 18.19
N ARG A 149 -19.62 -27.56 17.33
CA ARG A 149 -19.13 -28.49 16.30
C ARG A 149 -18.74 -29.85 16.88
N LYS A 150 -17.97 -29.87 17.96
CA LYS A 150 -17.53 -31.13 18.60
C LYS A 150 -18.72 -31.95 19.11
N LEU A 151 -19.68 -31.30 19.72
CA LEU A 151 -20.89 -31.97 20.22
C LEU A 151 -21.80 -32.49 19.12
N ILE A 152 -21.96 -31.71 18.05
CA ILE A 152 -22.70 -32.09 16.84
C ILE A 152 -22.11 -33.34 16.21
N ILE A 153 -20.79 -33.38 16.02
CA ILE A 153 -20.09 -34.53 15.47
C ILE A 153 -20.33 -35.77 16.33
N LYS A 154 -20.23 -35.64 17.64
CA LYS A 154 -20.54 -36.75 18.57
C LYS A 154 -21.97 -37.27 18.38
N LYS A 155 -22.98 -36.38 18.38
CA LYS A 155 -24.39 -36.76 18.17
C LYS A 155 -24.65 -37.38 16.79
N LEU A 156 -24.03 -36.88 15.75
CA LEU A 156 -24.15 -37.49 14.41
C LEU A 156 -23.57 -38.90 14.37
N LYS A 157 -22.47 -39.12 15.10
CA LYS A 157 -21.88 -40.48 15.24
C LYS A 157 -22.80 -41.39 16.03
N ASP A 158 -23.34 -40.91 17.16
CA ASP A 158 -24.25 -41.71 18.01
C ASP A 158 -25.56 -42.08 17.28
N LYS A 159 -26.04 -41.22 16.38
CA LYS A 159 -27.19 -41.50 15.50
C LYS A 159 -26.88 -42.32 14.23
N GLY A 160 -25.63 -42.66 13.98
CA GLY A 160 -25.24 -43.37 12.76
C GLY A 160 -25.41 -42.53 11.48
N SER A 161 -25.52 -41.22 11.58
CA SER A 161 -25.62 -40.30 10.44
C SER A 161 -24.26 -39.80 9.94
N LEU A 162 -23.17 -39.97 10.69
CA LEU A 162 -21.82 -39.65 10.27
C LEU A 162 -21.21 -40.85 9.52
N VAL A 163 -21.01 -40.69 8.20
CA VAL A 163 -20.50 -41.77 7.32
C VAL A 163 -18.99 -41.91 7.44
N LYS A 164 -18.25 -40.83 7.24
CA LYS A 164 -16.77 -40.78 7.36
C LYS A 164 -16.27 -39.39 7.68
N ILE A 165 -15.02 -39.32 8.12
CA ILE A 165 -14.26 -38.10 8.30
C ILE A 165 -12.98 -38.22 7.45
N GLU A 166 -12.67 -37.19 6.69
CA GLU A 166 -11.50 -37.11 5.83
C GLU A 166 -10.64 -35.92 6.20
N ASN A 167 -9.33 -36.11 6.37
CA ASN A 167 -8.41 -35.00 6.64
C ASN A 167 -8.06 -34.30 5.34
N ILE A 168 -8.21 -32.99 5.30
CA ILE A 168 -7.97 -32.16 4.13
C ILE A 168 -7.13 -30.94 4.49
N LYS A 169 -6.44 -30.37 3.50
CA LYS A 169 -5.90 -29.01 3.59
C LYS A 169 -6.97 -28.04 3.10
N ASN A 170 -7.31 -27.06 3.92
CA ASN A 170 -8.34 -26.09 3.60
C ASN A 170 -7.84 -24.66 3.85
N LYS A 171 -8.30 -23.71 3.03
CA LYS A 171 -8.06 -22.29 3.24
C LYS A 171 -9.16 -21.73 4.15
N VAL A 172 -8.73 -21.19 5.29
CA VAL A 172 -9.64 -20.63 6.29
C VAL A 172 -9.40 -19.13 6.42
N PRO A 173 -10.47 -18.29 6.40
CA PRO A 173 -10.35 -16.85 6.52
C PRO A 173 -10.09 -16.42 7.97
N TYR A 174 -9.05 -15.61 8.18
CA TYR A 174 -8.71 -15.01 9.48
C TYR A 174 -8.70 -13.48 9.37
N GLY A 175 -9.19 -12.81 10.39
CA GLY A 175 -9.04 -11.36 10.53
C GLY A 175 -7.57 -10.98 10.72
N ASP A 176 -7.10 -9.98 10.02
CA ASP A 176 -5.69 -9.54 10.03
C ASP A 176 -5.25 -9.04 11.41
N ARG A 177 -6.16 -8.39 12.15
CA ARG A 177 -5.89 -7.81 13.48
C ARG A 177 -6.15 -8.78 14.61
N SER A 178 -7.27 -9.48 14.59
CA SER A 178 -7.71 -10.37 15.67
C SER A 178 -7.02 -11.72 15.63
N ASN A 179 -6.57 -12.13 14.43
CA ASN A 179 -6.11 -13.49 14.13
C ASN A 179 -7.15 -14.57 14.46
N THR A 180 -8.43 -14.21 14.40
CA THR A 180 -9.58 -15.10 14.66
C THR A 180 -10.23 -15.48 13.34
N ILE A 181 -10.82 -16.69 13.28
CA ILE A 181 -11.56 -17.15 12.10
C ILE A 181 -12.80 -16.27 11.92
N ILE A 182 -12.94 -15.72 10.71
CA ILE A 182 -14.03 -14.82 10.31
C ILE A 182 -15.30 -15.62 10.06
N GLU A 183 -16.45 -15.04 10.44
CA GLU A 183 -17.78 -15.56 10.14
C GLU A 183 -18.49 -14.68 9.11
N PRO A 184 -19.10 -15.26 8.09
CA PRO A 184 -20.11 -14.52 7.31
C PRO A 184 -21.33 -14.20 8.20
N LEU A 185 -21.70 -12.93 8.29
CA LEU A 185 -22.85 -12.47 9.09
C LEU A 185 -23.76 -11.57 8.26
N LEU A 186 -25.07 -11.85 8.30
CA LEU A 186 -26.08 -11.06 7.61
C LEU A 186 -26.49 -9.85 8.47
N THR A 187 -25.99 -8.68 8.15
CA THR A 187 -26.24 -7.46 8.92
C THR A 187 -26.49 -6.25 8.02
N GLU A 188 -27.04 -5.19 8.60
CA GLU A 188 -27.19 -3.89 7.94
C GLU A 188 -25.89 -3.12 8.07
N GLN A 189 -25.33 -2.72 6.93
CA GLN A 189 -24.06 -2.02 6.87
C GLN A 189 -24.13 -0.90 5.81
N TRP A 190 -23.25 0.09 5.94
CA TRP A 190 -23.07 1.12 4.94
C TRP A 190 -22.08 0.65 3.88
N PHE A 191 -22.47 0.82 2.61
CA PHE A 191 -21.66 0.43 1.46
C PHE A 191 -21.44 1.57 0.48
N VAL A 192 -20.26 1.60 -0.09
CA VAL A 192 -19.93 2.38 -1.29
C VAL A 192 -20.10 1.48 -2.52
N ASP A 193 -20.79 1.97 -3.54
CA ASP A 193 -20.85 1.32 -4.87
C ASP A 193 -19.52 1.48 -5.60
N ALA A 194 -18.55 0.66 -5.20
CA ALA A 194 -17.20 0.70 -5.72
C ALA A 194 -17.15 0.31 -7.20
N LYS A 195 -18.04 -0.59 -7.67
CA LYS A 195 -18.15 -0.96 -9.10
C LYS A 195 -18.48 0.24 -9.99
N LYS A 196 -19.35 1.12 -9.53
CA LYS A 196 -19.68 2.36 -10.24
C LYS A 196 -18.53 3.35 -10.19
N LEU A 197 -17.90 3.52 -9.02
CA LEU A 197 -16.82 4.48 -8.81
C LEU A 197 -15.51 4.07 -9.49
N SER A 198 -15.25 2.77 -9.71
CA SER A 198 -14.01 2.28 -10.33
C SER A 198 -13.88 2.61 -11.82
N LYS A 199 -14.99 2.77 -12.55
CA LYS A 199 -15.00 2.95 -14.01
C LYS A 199 -14.13 4.12 -14.48
N LYS A 200 -14.25 5.28 -13.82
CA LYS A 200 -13.49 6.49 -14.21
C LYS A 200 -12.00 6.39 -13.87
N PRO A 201 -11.57 5.95 -12.68
CA PRO A 201 -10.18 5.65 -12.38
C PRO A 201 -9.52 4.66 -13.35
N ILE A 202 -10.19 3.56 -13.70
CA ILE A 202 -9.69 2.60 -14.70
C ILE A 202 -9.39 3.31 -16.02
N LYS A 203 -10.33 4.12 -16.52
CA LYS A 203 -10.16 4.90 -17.76
C LYS A 203 -8.97 5.86 -17.66
N ILE A 204 -8.85 6.61 -16.56
CA ILE A 204 -7.80 7.60 -16.31
C ILE A 204 -6.41 6.98 -16.33
N VAL A 205 -6.24 5.82 -15.68
CA VAL A 205 -4.95 5.10 -15.68
C VAL A 205 -4.68 4.50 -17.05
N LYS A 206 -5.69 3.96 -17.74
CA LYS A 206 -5.55 3.46 -19.12
C LYS A 206 -5.14 4.53 -20.13
N GLU A 207 -5.66 5.75 -19.95
CA GLU A 207 -5.32 6.93 -20.78
C GLU A 207 -3.99 7.59 -20.39
N GLY A 208 -3.29 7.09 -19.39
CA GLY A 208 -2.01 7.65 -18.94
C GLY A 208 -2.10 8.99 -18.19
N LYS A 209 -3.31 9.44 -17.79
CA LYS A 209 -3.49 10.66 -16.99
C LYS A 209 -3.00 10.50 -15.56
N THR A 210 -3.00 9.29 -15.07
CA THR A 210 -2.27 8.85 -13.87
C THR A 210 -1.43 7.65 -14.23
N THR A 211 -0.13 7.70 -13.95
CA THR A 211 0.83 6.64 -14.27
C THR A 211 1.49 6.08 -13.03
N PHE A 212 1.82 4.79 -13.05
CA PHE A 212 2.54 4.12 -11.97
C PHE A 212 4.02 3.97 -12.33
N PHE A 213 4.88 4.17 -11.33
CA PHE A 213 6.28 3.85 -11.42
C PHE A 213 6.70 2.97 -10.22
N PRO A 214 7.29 1.78 -10.44
CA PRO A 214 7.43 1.06 -11.72
C PRO A 214 6.10 0.72 -12.40
N SER A 215 6.08 0.64 -13.72
CA SER A 215 4.85 0.48 -14.53
C SER A 215 4.12 -0.85 -14.32
N ASN A 216 4.82 -1.90 -13.84
CA ASN A 216 4.22 -3.20 -13.52
C ASN A 216 3.07 -3.11 -12.49
N TRP A 217 3.09 -2.13 -11.59
CA TRP A 217 2.05 -1.93 -10.58
C TRP A 217 0.71 -1.48 -11.17
N SER A 218 0.71 -0.96 -12.40
CA SER A 218 -0.55 -0.70 -13.11
C SER A 218 -1.34 -1.98 -13.39
N LYS A 219 -0.65 -3.12 -13.64
CA LYS A 219 -1.32 -4.43 -13.83
C LYS A 219 -2.04 -4.88 -12.56
N THR A 220 -1.38 -4.75 -11.41
CA THR A 220 -1.97 -5.03 -10.09
C THR A 220 -3.18 -4.12 -9.83
N PHE A 221 -3.05 -2.82 -10.10
CA PHE A 221 -4.19 -1.90 -10.00
C PHE A 221 -5.38 -2.33 -10.87
N PHE A 222 -5.18 -2.68 -12.14
CA PHE A 222 -6.25 -3.12 -13.03
C PHE A 222 -6.88 -4.44 -12.58
N GLN A 223 -6.08 -5.40 -12.11
CA GLN A 223 -6.59 -6.68 -11.60
C GLN A 223 -7.57 -6.46 -10.44
N TRP A 224 -7.24 -5.62 -9.49
CA TRP A 224 -8.11 -5.30 -8.37
C TRP A 224 -9.33 -4.48 -8.79
N MET A 225 -9.14 -3.44 -9.59
CA MET A 225 -10.23 -2.53 -9.97
C MET A 225 -11.27 -3.16 -10.90
N ASN A 226 -10.90 -4.13 -11.73
CA ASN A 226 -11.83 -4.85 -12.60
C ASN A 226 -12.68 -5.86 -11.82
N ASN A 227 -12.17 -6.38 -10.71
CA ASN A 227 -12.85 -7.35 -9.86
C ASN A 227 -13.34 -6.75 -8.53
N ILE A 228 -13.52 -5.44 -8.48
CA ILE A 228 -13.86 -4.74 -7.24
C ILE A 228 -15.28 -5.06 -6.79
N GLU A 229 -15.43 -5.43 -5.53
CA GLU A 229 -16.72 -5.66 -4.87
C GLU A 229 -17.22 -4.41 -4.13
N PRO A 230 -18.52 -4.34 -3.76
CA PRO A 230 -19.06 -3.25 -2.96
C PRO A 230 -18.28 -3.09 -1.64
N TRP A 231 -17.81 -1.90 -1.36
CA TRP A 231 -16.99 -1.62 -0.20
C TRP A 231 -17.83 -1.31 1.03
N CYS A 232 -17.79 -2.20 2.04
CA CYS A 232 -18.37 -1.97 3.36
C CYS A 232 -17.53 -0.91 4.11
N ILE A 233 -18.17 0.20 4.48
CA ILE A 233 -17.51 1.36 5.10
C ILE A 233 -17.88 1.59 6.56
N SER A 234 -18.81 0.82 7.13
CA SER A 234 -19.20 0.91 8.54
C SER A 234 -18.40 -0.07 9.40
N ARG A 235 -18.01 0.38 10.59
CA ARG A 235 -17.29 -0.40 11.60
C ARG A 235 -17.96 -0.21 12.95
N GLN A 236 -18.10 -1.32 13.69
CA GLN A 236 -18.69 -1.37 15.03
C GLN A 236 -17.56 -1.29 16.05
N ILE A 237 -16.77 -0.22 16.00
CA ILE A 237 -15.64 0.03 16.92
C ILE A 237 -15.81 1.37 17.62
N TRP A 238 -15.18 1.51 18.77
CA TRP A 238 -15.34 2.70 19.59
C TRP A 238 -14.64 3.93 19.02
N TRP A 239 -13.46 3.77 18.38
CA TRP A 239 -12.67 4.88 17.86
C TRP A 239 -12.83 5.03 16.35
N GLY A 240 -13.19 6.23 15.90
CA GLY A 240 -13.31 6.56 14.48
C GLY A 240 -14.23 7.75 14.22
N HIS A 241 -14.45 8.08 12.95
CA HIS A 241 -15.39 9.11 12.53
C HIS A 241 -16.79 8.54 12.48
N ARG A 242 -17.64 8.94 13.42
CA ARG A 242 -19.03 8.50 13.49
C ARG A 242 -19.77 8.84 12.20
N ILE A 243 -20.53 7.89 11.67
CA ILE A 243 -21.30 8.09 10.44
C ILE A 243 -22.39 9.15 10.70
N PRO A 244 -22.44 10.25 9.92
CA PRO A 244 -23.36 11.37 10.15
C PRO A 244 -24.76 11.05 9.62
N ALA A 245 -25.39 10.03 10.18
CA ALA A 245 -26.73 9.56 9.77
C ALA A 245 -27.65 9.39 11.00
N TRP A 246 -28.93 9.64 10.77
CA TRP A 246 -29.99 9.49 11.77
C TRP A 246 -31.13 8.69 11.16
N TYR A 247 -31.80 7.92 12.01
CA TYR A 247 -32.92 7.06 11.64
C TYR A 247 -34.18 7.48 12.39
N ASP A 248 -35.32 7.54 11.70
CA ASP A 248 -36.60 7.63 12.38
C ASP A 248 -37.18 6.24 12.69
N GLU A 249 -38.31 6.20 13.39
CA GLU A 249 -39.02 4.97 13.79
C GLU A 249 -39.51 4.15 12.57
N ASN A 250 -39.66 4.78 11.41
CA ASN A 250 -40.07 4.15 10.15
C ASN A 250 -38.88 3.62 9.34
N GLY A 251 -37.65 3.73 9.86
CA GLY A 251 -36.43 3.31 9.17
C GLY A 251 -35.96 4.27 8.06
N ASN A 252 -36.50 5.49 7.99
CA ASN A 252 -35.98 6.49 7.08
C ASN A 252 -34.62 7.01 7.54
N ILE A 253 -33.71 7.22 6.59
CA ILE A 253 -32.34 7.65 6.83
C ILE A 253 -32.20 9.14 6.48
N PHE A 254 -31.60 9.90 7.38
CA PHE A 254 -31.29 11.32 7.22
C PHE A 254 -29.80 11.54 7.43
N VAL A 255 -29.07 11.89 6.37
CA VAL A 255 -27.63 12.19 6.43
C VAL A 255 -27.47 13.70 6.60
N ALA A 256 -26.82 14.13 7.66
CA ALA A 256 -26.63 15.54 8.00
C ALA A 256 -25.37 15.73 8.86
N GLU A 257 -24.84 16.95 8.91
CA GLU A 257 -23.67 17.28 9.74
C GLU A 257 -24.00 17.37 11.23
N SER A 258 -25.26 17.71 11.54
CA SER A 258 -25.74 17.86 12.93
C SER A 258 -27.12 17.25 13.12
N GLU A 259 -27.45 16.91 14.37
CA GLU A 259 -28.80 16.46 14.75
C GLU A 259 -29.87 17.51 14.38
N LYS A 260 -29.56 18.79 14.58
CA LYS A 260 -30.45 19.93 14.20
C LYS A 260 -30.81 19.90 12.73
N ASP A 261 -29.86 19.61 11.86
CA ASP A 261 -30.10 19.53 10.42
C ASP A 261 -30.81 18.22 10.04
N ALA A 262 -30.49 17.12 10.70
CA ALA A 262 -31.23 15.86 10.55
C ALA A 262 -32.71 16.04 10.92
N VAL A 263 -33.01 16.74 12.02
CA VAL A 263 -34.39 17.08 12.44
C VAL A 263 -35.10 17.92 11.38
N LYS A 264 -34.43 18.90 10.75
CA LYS A 264 -35.03 19.70 9.64
C LYS A 264 -35.40 18.79 8.45
N LEU A 265 -34.51 17.89 8.06
CA LEU A 265 -34.74 16.93 6.97
C LEU A 265 -35.91 15.99 7.30
N ALA A 266 -35.97 15.48 8.54
CA ALA A 266 -37.01 14.58 9.02
C ALA A 266 -38.38 15.28 9.06
N LYS A 267 -38.46 16.52 9.57
CA LYS A 267 -39.70 17.34 9.54
C LYS A 267 -40.25 17.50 8.14
N LYS A 268 -39.38 17.81 7.17
CA LYS A 268 -39.79 17.97 5.77
C LYS A 268 -40.34 16.66 5.19
N LYS A 269 -39.77 15.51 5.53
CA LYS A 269 -40.22 14.21 5.02
C LYS A 269 -41.49 13.71 5.73
N ASN A 270 -41.58 13.87 7.04
CA ASN A 270 -42.66 13.34 7.86
C ASN A 270 -43.88 14.29 7.98
N LYS A 271 -43.94 15.37 7.16
CA LYS A 271 -45.05 16.33 7.12
C LYS A 271 -45.45 16.81 8.51
N ASN A 272 -44.48 17.16 9.37
CA ASN A 272 -44.67 17.67 10.74
C ASN A 272 -45.29 16.68 11.76
N LYS A 273 -45.37 15.37 11.48
CA LYS A 273 -45.71 14.38 12.47
C LYS A 273 -44.61 14.30 13.54
N GLN A 274 -44.97 13.92 14.77
CA GLN A 274 -43.97 13.61 15.80
C GLN A 274 -43.10 12.43 15.37
N PHE A 275 -41.80 12.52 15.60
CA PHE A 275 -40.83 11.48 15.32
C PHE A 275 -39.67 11.58 16.32
N LYS A 276 -39.04 10.45 16.59
CA LYS A 276 -37.75 10.39 17.29
C LYS A 276 -36.66 10.03 16.31
N LEU A 277 -35.49 10.64 16.47
CA LEU A 277 -34.30 10.29 15.69
C LEU A 277 -33.31 9.54 16.57
N ARG A 278 -32.76 8.46 16.02
CA ARG A 278 -31.64 7.74 16.57
C ARG A 278 -30.44 7.94 15.66
N GLN A 279 -29.35 8.42 16.21
CA GLN A 279 -28.11 8.58 15.45
C GLN A 279 -27.45 7.23 15.23
N GLU A 280 -26.80 7.06 14.08
CA GLU A 280 -25.93 5.92 13.80
C GLU A 280 -24.83 5.81 14.86
N THR A 281 -24.51 4.59 15.28
CA THR A 281 -23.46 4.31 16.26
C THR A 281 -22.16 3.90 15.62
N ASP A 282 -22.24 3.39 14.38
CA ASP A 282 -21.08 2.93 13.64
C ASP A 282 -20.17 4.10 13.20
N VAL A 283 -18.90 3.79 13.05
CA VAL A 283 -17.89 4.73 12.53
C VAL A 283 -17.48 4.33 11.12
N LEU A 284 -16.92 5.30 10.39
CA LEU A 284 -16.39 5.06 9.05
C LEU A 284 -15.11 4.24 9.10
N ASP A 285 -14.92 3.36 8.13
CA ASP A 285 -13.65 2.72 7.82
C ASP A 285 -12.53 3.77 7.68
N THR A 286 -11.40 3.53 8.30
CA THR A 286 -10.22 4.39 8.24
C THR A 286 -9.84 4.74 6.81
N TRP A 287 -9.96 3.78 5.89
CA TRP A 287 -9.63 3.98 4.48
C TRP A 287 -10.63 4.87 3.74
N PHE A 288 -11.85 5.04 4.25
CA PHE A 288 -12.80 6.01 3.70
C PHE A 288 -12.30 7.44 3.94
N SER A 289 -11.91 7.76 5.17
CA SER A 289 -11.34 9.06 5.52
C SER A 289 -10.01 9.31 4.80
N SER A 290 -9.14 8.28 4.77
CA SER A 290 -7.84 8.35 4.10
C SER A 290 -7.96 8.58 2.59
N ALA A 291 -9.04 8.12 1.96
CA ALA A 291 -9.31 8.34 0.53
C ALA A 291 -9.63 9.81 0.19
N LEU A 292 -10.01 10.61 1.18
CA LEU A 292 -10.29 12.04 1.01
C LEU A 292 -9.01 12.90 1.15
N TRP A 293 -7.92 12.32 1.62
CA TRP A 293 -6.69 13.02 1.99
C TRP A 293 -6.17 14.01 0.92
N PRO A 294 -6.12 13.68 -0.39
CA PRO A 294 -5.52 14.57 -1.40
C PRO A 294 -6.20 15.94 -1.53
N PHE A 295 -7.44 16.08 -1.08
CA PHE A 295 -8.19 17.32 -1.19
C PHE A 295 -8.75 17.82 0.15
N ALA A 296 -9.06 16.93 1.09
CA ALA A 296 -9.56 17.33 2.41
C ALA A 296 -8.51 18.11 3.22
N THR A 297 -7.24 17.67 3.19
CA THR A 297 -6.12 18.37 3.85
C THR A 297 -5.78 19.72 3.24
N LEU A 298 -6.25 19.99 2.03
CA LEU A 298 -6.11 21.28 1.34
C LEU A 298 -7.34 22.19 1.54
N GLY A 299 -8.23 21.83 2.47
CA GLY A 299 -9.36 22.65 2.91
C GLY A 299 -10.70 22.37 2.23
N TRP A 300 -10.81 21.32 1.35
CA TRP A 300 -12.10 20.91 0.82
C TRP A 300 -13.08 20.54 1.97
N PRO A 301 -14.37 20.93 1.90
CA PRO A 301 -15.13 21.40 0.74
C PRO A 301 -15.00 22.89 0.40
N ASN A 302 -14.29 23.68 1.20
CA ASN A 302 -14.09 25.10 0.95
C ASN A 302 -13.19 25.32 -0.28
N LYS A 303 -13.34 26.51 -0.91
CA LYS A 303 -12.47 26.94 -2.01
C LYS A 303 -11.27 27.67 -1.40
N THR A 304 -10.14 26.95 -1.22
CA THR A 304 -8.90 27.51 -0.67
C THR A 304 -7.86 27.73 -1.76
N GLU A 305 -6.87 28.57 -1.49
CA GLU A 305 -5.73 28.80 -2.39
C GLU A 305 -4.88 27.53 -2.51
N GLU A 306 -4.68 26.82 -1.41
CA GLU A 306 -3.94 25.55 -1.36
C GLU A 306 -4.59 24.49 -2.24
N LEU A 307 -5.92 24.36 -2.19
CA LEU A 307 -6.66 23.41 -3.02
C LEU A 307 -6.54 23.75 -4.52
N ASN A 308 -6.55 25.04 -4.87
CA ASN A 308 -6.36 25.47 -6.24
C ASN A 308 -4.93 25.27 -6.75
N LYS A 309 -3.93 25.43 -5.89
CA LYS A 309 -2.50 25.37 -6.22
C LYS A 309 -1.97 23.95 -6.25
N PHE A 310 -2.37 23.10 -5.27
CA PHE A 310 -1.75 21.81 -5.04
C PHE A 310 -2.59 20.60 -5.45
N TYR A 311 -3.83 20.81 -5.89
CA TYR A 311 -4.66 19.74 -6.45
C TYR A 311 -4.91 19.97 -7.94
N PRO A 312 -4.61 19.02 -8.83
CA PRO A 312 -4.01 17.68 -8.60
C PRO A 312 -2.55 17.73 -8.12
N THR A 313 -2.16 16.76 -7.30
CA THR A 313 -0.78 16.59 -6.87
C THR A 313 0.09 16.06 -8.01
N SER A 314 1.35 16.49 -8.10
CA SER A 314 2.28 16.03 -9.15
C SER A 314 2.63 14.55 -8.97
N VAL A 315 3.02 14.14 -7.76
CA VAL A 315 3.46 12.78 -7.44
C VAL A 315 2.88 12.34 -6.10
N LEU A 316 2.31 11.13 -6.07
CA LEU A 316 2.00 10.39 -4.84
C LEU A 316 3.10 9.35 -4.61
N VAL A 317 3.65 9.30 -3.40
CA VAL A 317 4.62 8.28 -2.98
C VAL A 317 3.92 7.30 -2.05
N THR A 318 4.04 5.99 -2.31
CA THR A 318 3.32 4.96 -1.55
C THR A 318 4.06 3.62 -1.55
N GLY A 319 3.71 2.72 -0.61
CA GLY A 319 4.07 1.32 -0.67
C GLY A 319 3.15 0.52 -1.59
N PHE A 320 3.62 -0.61 -2.05
CA PHE A 320 2.82 -1.48 -2.94
C PHE A 320 1.65 -2.14 -2.20
N ASP A 321 1.78 -2.38 -0.91
CA ASP A 321 0.80 -3.03 -0.04
C ASP A 321 -0.48 -2.21 0.16
N ILE A 322 -0.42 -0.89 -0.05
CA ILE A 322 -1.58 -0.01 0.06
C ILE A 322 -2.06 0.60 -1.28
N ILE A 323 -1.62 0.06 -2.40
CA ILE A 323 -2.10 0.52 -3.73
C ILE A 323 -3.63 0.44 -3.80
N PHE A 324 -4.21 -0.68 -3.39
CA PHE A 324 -5.65 -0.85 -3.41
C PHE A 324 -6.34 -0.14 -2.24
N PHE A 325 -5.82 -0.28 -1.04
CA PHE A 325 -6.40 0.33 0.16
C PHE A 325 -6.46 1.86 0.09
N TRP A 326 -5.45 2.49 -0.50
CA TRP A 326 -5.29 3.92 -0.48
C TRP A 326 -5.31 4.56 -1.86
N VAL A 327 -4.42 4.16 -2.78
CA VAL A 327 -4.29 4.79 -4.10
C VAL A 327 -5.57 4.67 -4.92
N ALA A 328 -6.12 3.46 -5.04
CA ALA A 328 -7.34 3.20 -5.78
C ALA A 328 -8.53 3.96 -5.19
N ARG A 329 -8.64 3.99 -3.86
CA ARG A 329 -9.71 4.69 -3.15
C ARG A 329 -9.60 6.20 -3.29
N MET A 330 -8.40 6.78 -3.23
CA MET A 330 -8.18 8.21 -3.51
C MET A 330 -8.55 8.56 -4.96
N LEU A 331 -8.22 7.70 -5.93
CA LEU A 331 -8.64 7.88 -7.33
C LEU A 331 -10.16 7.86 -7.46
N MET A 332 -10.86 6.94 -6.79
CA MET A 332 -12.33 6.89 -6.80
C MET A 332 -12.92 8.16 -6.21
N MET A 333 -12.52 8.55 -5.00
CA MET A 333 -13.09 9.69 -4.28
C MET A 333 -12.71 11.02 -4.93
N GLY A 334 -11.47 11.22 -5.35
CA GLY A 334 -11.04 12.43 -6.05
C GLY A 334 -11.80 12.65 -7.35
N ASN A 335 -11.98 11.59 -8.15
CA ASN A 335 -12.78 11.67 -9.37
C ASN A 335 -14.28 11.89 -9.12
N TYR A 336 -14.80 11.38 -8.02
CA TYR A 336 -16.20 11.58 -7.67
C TYR A 336 -16.47 13.01 -7.18
N PHE A 337 -15.73 13.48 -6.18
CA PHE A 337 -15.96 14.76 -5.52
C PHE A 337 -15.37 15.95 -6.29
N ARG A 338 -14.14 15.79 -6.83
CA ARG A 338 -13.41 16.86 -7.51
C ARG A 338 -13.52 16.83 -9.03
N LYS A 339 -14.11 15.78 -9.61
CA LYS A 339 -14.27 15.56 -11.07
C LYS A 339 -12.95 15.50 -11.86
N ASN A 340 -11.82 15.44 -11.16
CA ASN A 340 -10.48 15.38 -11.72
C ASN A 340 -9.65 14.33 -10.99
N THR A 341 -8.53 13.86 -11.61
CA THR A 341 -7.59 12.93 -10.94
C THR A 341 -6.92 13.61 -9.75
N PRO A 342 -6.72 12.91 -8.62
CA PRO A 342 -6.06 13.51 -7.46
C PRO A 342 -4.54 13.69 -7.63
N PHE A 343 -3.89 12.90 -8.51
CA PHE A 343 -2.46 12.94 -8.76
C PHE A 343 -2.12 12.39 -10.15
N HIS A 344 -1.00 12.86 -10.71
CA HIS A 344 -0.57 12.48 -12.07
C HIS A 344 0.34 11.25 -12.07
N LYS A 345 1.21 11.10 -11.08
CA LYS A 345 2.17 10.00 -10.98
C LYS A 345 2.06 9.32 -9.63
N VAL A 346 2.20 8.00 -9.61
CA VAL A 346 2.25 7.17 -8.40
C VAL A 346 3.62 6.50 -8.37
N TYR A 347 4.47 6.94 -7.44
CA TYR A 347 5.75 6.30 -7.18
C TYR A 347 5.57 5.25 -6.09
N VAL A 348 5.76 3.98 -6.46
CA VAL A 348 5.67 2.85 -5.53
C VAL A 348 7.07 2.51 -5.05
N HIS A 349 7.37 2.89 -3.81
CA HIS A 349 8.69 2.70 -3.21
C HIS A 349 8.93 1.25 -2.77
N ALA A 350 10.21 0.90 -2.65
CA ALA A 350 10.65 -0.36 -2.07
C ALA A 350 10.37 -0.40 -0.55
N LEU A 351 10.17 -1.60 0.00
CA LEU A 351 10.12 -1.79 1.46
C LEU A 351 11.52 -2.06 2.03
N VAL A 352 11.76 -1.56 3.24
CA VAL A 352 13.00 -1.80 3.95
C VAL A 352 12.89 -3.14 4.69
N ARG A 353 13.89 -4.00 4.50
CA ARG A 353 14.04 -5.31 5.15
C ARG A 353 15.35 -5.37 5.90
N ASP A 354 15.49 -6.34 6.79
CA ASP A 354 16.77 -6.61 7.44
C ASP A 354 17.84 -7.13 6.45
N GLU A 355 19.07 -7.31 6.90
CA GLU A 355 20.19 -7.78 6.07
C GLU A 355 19.92 -9.12 5.38
N LYS A 356 19.13 -10.00 6.03
CA LYS A 356 18.74 -11.31 5.51
C LYS A 356 17.56 -11.23 4.54
N GLY A 357 16.99 -10.02 4.33
CA GLY A 357 15.83 -9.79 3.47
C GLY A 357 14.50 -10.18 4.12
N GLN A 358 14.45 -10.36 5.45
CA GLN A 358 13.24 -10.66 6.17
C GLN A 358 12.46 -9.38 6.51
N LYS A 359 11.13 -9.49 6.57
CA LYS A 359 10.27 -8.40 7.05
C LYS A 359 10.61 -8.11 8.51
N MET A 360 10.89 -6.84 8.81
CA MET A 360 11.14 -6.39 10.17
C MET A 360 9.86 -6.43 11.00
N SER A 361 9.95 -6.96 12.22
CA SER A 361 8.86 -6.92 13.19
C SER A 361 9.41 -6.95 14.61
N LYS A 362 8.71 -6.31 15.54
CA LYS A 362 9.07 -6.31 16.98
C LYS A 362 9.12 -7.74 17.55
N SER A 363 8.21 -8.61 17.11
CA SER A 363 8.16 -10.00 17.56
C SER A 363 9.35 -10.86 17.13
N LYS A 364 10.04 -10.47 16.04
CA LYS A 364 11.27 -11.15 15.56
C LYS A 364 12.55 -10.54 16.11
N GLY A 365 12.48 -9.40 16.78
CA GLY A 365 13.65 -8.69 17.29
C GLY A 365 14.62 -8.16 16.22
N ASN A 366 14.18 -8.07 14.96
CA ASN A 366 15.00 -7.63 13.83
C ASN A 366 14.66 -6.21 13.34
N VAL A 367 14.00 -5.41 14.17
CA VAL A 367 13.68 -4.01 13.85
C VAL A 367 14.93 -3.17 14.00
N ILE A 368 15.28 -2.43 12.94
CA ILE A 368 16.32 -1.41 12.96
C ILE A 368 15.62 -0.07 13.18
N ASP A 369 15.89 0.58 14.31
CA ASP A 369 15.36 1.92 14.55
C ASP A 369 16.16 2.94 13.71
N PRO A 370 15.51 3.70 12.82
CA PRO A 370 16.19 4.72 12.04
C PRO A 370 16.80 5.83 12.91
N LEU A 371 16.26 6.09 14.10
CA LEU A 371 16.82 7.10 15.02
C LEU A 371 18.18 6.68 15.57
N ASP A 372 18.38 5.38 15.86
CA ASP A 372 19.68 4.85 16.28
C ASP A 372 20.73 5.05 15.18
N LEU A 373 20.37 4.77 13.93
CA LEU A 373 21.26 4.99 12.79
C LEU A 373 21.56 6.47 12.56
N ILE A 374 20.57 7.33 12.75
CA ILE A 374 20.75 8.81 12.64
C ILE A 374 21.71 9.31 13.73
N ASN A 375 21.57 8.84 14.96
CA ASN A 375 22.43 9.22 16.08
C ASN A 375 23.88 8.76 15.88
N GLU A 376 24.09 7.56 15.33
CA GLU A 376 25.41 6.95 15.14
C GLU A 376 26.12 7.48 13.86
N TYR A 377 25.38 7.62 12.74
CA TYR A 377 25.96 7.88 11.42
C TYR A 377 25.55 9.22 10.80
N GLY A 378 24.57 9.88 11.36
CA GLY A 378 23.96 11.10 10.80
C GLY A 378 22.81 10.83 9.81
N ALA A 379 21.85 11.75 9.79
CA ALA A 379 20.66 11.63 8.96
C ALA A 379 20.97 11.52 7.46
N ASP A 380 21.94 12.29 6.97
CA ASP A 380 22.32 12.29 5.55
C ASP A 380 22.95 10.99 5.10
N SER A 381 23.67 10.27 5.97
CA SER A 381 24.23 8.96 5.67
C SER A 381 23.13 7.92 5.46
N LEU A 382 22.11 7.92 6.33
CA LEU A 382 20.95 7.06 6.20
C LEU A 382 20.14 7.41 4.93
N ARG A 383 19.87 8.70 4.68
CA ARG A 383 19.16 9.17 3.48
C ARG A 383 19.84 8.73 2.19
N PHE A 384 21.15 8.95 2.09
CA PHE A 384 21.92 8.56 0.90
C PHE A 384 21.95 7.03 0.72
N THR A 385 22.04 6.28 1.82
CA THR A 385 21.97 4.81 1.79
C THR A 385 20.64 4.32 1.23
N LEU A 386 19.54 4.79 1.80
CA LEU A 386 18.21 4.36 1.35
C LEU A 386 17.97 4.69 -0.12
N ILE A 387 18.33 5.89 -0.55
CA ILE A 387 18.07 6.32 -1.92
C ILE A 387 18.97 5.60 -2.95
N SER A 388 20.24 5.34 -2.60
CA SER A 388 21.18 4.60 -3.45
C SER A 388 20.79 3.13 -3.63
N MET A 389 19.99 2.58 -2.72
CA MET A 389 19.51 1.20 -2.73
C MET A 389 18.08 1.07 -3.28
N ALA A 390 17.37 2.18 -3.53
CA ALA A 390 15.98 2.20 -3.94
C ALA A 390 15.80 1.83 -5.43
N SER A 391 16.33 0.68 -5.84
CA SER A 391 16.14 0.17 -7.21
C SER A 391 14.67 -0.24 -7.42
N PRO A 392 14.07 0.11 -8.56
CA PRO A 392 12.68 -0.22 -8.85
C PRO A 392 12.37 -1.72 -8.74
N GLY A 393 11.30 -2.06 -8.01
CA GLY A 393 10.82 -3.44 -7.88
C GLY A 393 11.63 -4.36 -6.97
N ARG A 394 12.57 -3.82 -6.19
CA ARG A 394 13.38 -4.60 -5.23
C ARG A 394 13.29 -3.99 -3.85
N ASP A 395 13.14 -4.85 -2.84
CA ASP A 395 13.21 -4.43 -1.44
C ASP A 395 14.62 -4.00 -1.05
N VAL A 396 14.72 -3.04 -0.14
CA VAL A 396 15.99 -2.51 0.38
C VAL A 396 16.45 -3.40 1.54
N LYS A 397 17.55 -4.12 1.36
CA LYS A 397 18.21 -4.86 2.47
C LYS A 397 19.16 -3.90 3.20
N LEU A 398 18.69 -3.35 4.32
CA LEU A 398 19.45 -2.38 5.10
C LEU A 398 20.45 -3.07 6.01
N SER A 399 21.73 -2.63 5.95
CA SER A 399 22.80 -3.04 6.85
C SER A 399 23.58 -1.84 7.38
N LYS A 400 24.18 -1.97 8.56
CA LYS A 400 25.04 -0.93 9.16
C LYS A 400 26.27 -0.62 8.30
N ASP A 401 26.87 -1.62 7.68
CA ASP A 401 28.04 -1.45 6.82
C ASP A 401 27.77 -0.53 5.63
N ARG A 402 26.58 -0.64 5.03
CA ARG A 402 26.18 0.25 3.93
C ARG A 402 26.02 1.69 4.38
N VAL A 403 25.47 1.89 5.57
CA VAL A 403 25.34 3.26 6.15
C VAL A 403 26.72 3.83 6.47
N THR A 404 27.63 3.01 7.02
CA THR A 404 29.03 3.39 7.27
C THR A 404 29.76 3.78 5.98
N GLY A 405 29.61 3.00 4.91
CA GLY A 405 30.19 3.31 3.59
C GLY A 405 29.74 4.67 3.07
N ASN A 406 28.45 4.99 3.20
CA ASN A 406 27.91 6.27 2.77
C ASN A 406 28.28 7.43 3.71
N ARG A 407 28.48 7.18 5.00
CA ARG A 407 29.11 8.16 5.92
C ARG A 407 30.52 8.52 5.46
N ASN A 408 31.31 7.52 5.02
CA ASN A 408 32.66 7.75 4.51
C ASN A 408 32.64 8.62 3.24
N PHE A 409 31.62 8.47 2.39
CA PHE A 409 31.40 9.36 1.24
C PHE A 409 31.21 10.82 1.68
N ILE A 410 30.36 11.06 2.66
CA ILE A 410 30.13 12.40 3.20
C ILE A 410 31.41 12.97 3.84
N THR A 411 32.16 12.14 4.57
CA THR A 411 33.46 12.51 5.14
C THR A 411 34.49 12.87 4.06
N LYS A 412 34.49 12.16 2.92
CA LYS A 412 35.34 12.49 1.76
C LYS A 412 35.05 13.90 1.21
N ILE A 413 33.77 14.26 1.12
CA ILE A 413 33.36 15.63 0.68
C ILE A 413 33.82 16.69 1.69
N TRP A 414 33.67 16.40 2.98
CA TRP A 414 34.18 17.28 4.05
C TRP A 414 35.70 17.50 3.91
N SER A 415 36.46 16.42 3.71
CA SER A 415 37.92 16.47 3.53
C SER A 415 38.30 17.28 2.28
N ALA A 416 37.57 17.09 1.17
CA ALA A 416 37.74 17.86 -0.06
C ALA A 416 37.50 19.36 0.19
N ASN A 417 36.45 19.70 0.91
CA ASN A 417 36.17 21.09 1.29
C ASN A 417 37.27 21.70 2.18
N ASN A 418 37.79 20.94 3.14
CA ASN A 418 38.87 21.38 3.98
C ASN A 418 40.17 21.60 3.20
N PHE A 419 40.46 20.71 2.23
CA PHE A 419 41.59 20.91 1.33
C PHE A 419 41.49 22.23 0.57
N LEU A 420 40.32 22.60 0.06
CA LEU A 420 40.10 23.89 -0.59
C LEU A 420 40.29 25.07 0.37
N LYS A 421 39.78 24.96 1.58
CA LYS A 421 39.94 25.99 2.62
C LYS A 421 41.41 26.23 2.98
N LEU A 422 42.17 25.17 3.22
CA LEU A 422 43.60 25.22 3.54
C LEU A 422 44.41 25.89 2.42
N ASN A 423 43.98 25.70 1.16
CA ASN A 423 44.63 26.35 0.02
C ASN A 423 44.03 27.72 -0.31
N ASN A 424 43.22 28.30 0.56
CA ASN A 424 42.59 29.63 0.38
C ASN A 424 41.77 29.71 -0.93
N CYS A 425 41.11 28.62 -1.33
CA CYS A 425 40.20 28.63 -2.47
C CYS A 425 38.91 29.36 -2.07
N LYS A 426 38.61 30.45 -2.71
CA LYS A 426 37.42 31.27 -2.44
C LYS A 426 36.75 31.67 -3.73
N LEU A 427 35.44 31.75 -3.69
CA LEU A 427 34.62 32.29 -4.77
C LEU A 427 34.12 33.66 -4.35
N ASP A 428 34.76 34.72 -4.86
CA ASP A 428 34.43 36.07 -4.48
C ASP A 428 33.27 36.67 -5.30
N LYS A 429 33.05 36.16 -6.50
CA LYS A 429 32.01 36.62 -7.43
C LYS A 429 31.72 35.54 -8.49
N LYS A 430 30.67 35.74 -9.30
CA LYS A 430 30.35 34.86 -10.42
C LYS A 430 31.53 34.76 -11.39
N ILE A 431 31.91 33.52 -11.74
CA ILE A 431 32.99 33.23 -12.68
C ILE A 431 32.49 33.43 -14.12
N ASN A 432 33.31 34.10 -14.94
CA ASN A 432 33.12 34.07 -16.38
C ASN A 432 33.74 32.79 -16.95
N LEU A 433 32.90 31.84 -17.29
CA LEU A 433 33.32 30.51 -17.78
C LEU A 433 34.11 30.59 -19.07
N THR A 434 33.85 31.58 -19.95
CA THR A 434 34.54 31.73 -21.22
C THR A 434 36.01 32.19 -21.08
N SER A 435 36.36 32.73 -19.92
CA SER A 435 37.73 33.20 -19.62
C SER A 435 38.63 32.11 -19.01
N ILE A 436 38.10 30.94 -18.67
CA ILE A 436 38.87 29.83 -18.13
C ILE A 436 39.85 29.28 -19.15
N LYS A 437 41.10 29.02 -18.71
CA LYS A 437 42.23 28.63 -19.55
C LYS A 437 42.81 27.26 -19.16
N LEU A 438 42.76 26.88 -17.87
CA LEU A 438 43.39 25.64 -17.39
C LEU A 438 42.68 24.40 -17.95
N PRO A 439 43.42 23.49 -18.62
CA PRO A 439 42.83 22.28 -19.21
C PRO A 439 42.06 21.41 -18.21
N ILE A 440 42.58 21.29 -16.98
CA ILE A 440 41.92 20.49 -15.93
C ILE A 440 40.58 21.10 -15.50
N ASN A 441 40.45 22.43 -15.55
CA ASN A 441 39.18 23.12 -15.25
C ASN A 441 38.17 22.87 -16.38
N HIS A 442 38.60 22.84 -17.64
CA HIS A 442 37.76 22.47 -18.76
C HIS A 442 37.27 21.02 -18.66
N TRP A 443 38.17 20.09 -18.31
CA TRP A 443 37.89 18.68 -18.16
C TRP A 443 36.83 18.44 -17.07
N ILE A 444 37.07 18.92 -15.86
CA ILE A 444 36.14 18.67 -14.74
C ILE A 444 34.78 19.37 -14.92
N TYR A 445 34.76 20.52 -15.62
CA TYR A 445 33.52 21.18 -15.99
C TYR A 445 32.68 20.32 -16.94
N ASN A 446 33.27 19.72 -17.95
CA ASN A 446 32.58 18.85 -18.90
C ASN A 446 32.09 17.56 -18.22
N GLU A 447 32.90 16.97 -17.34
CA GLU A 447 32.47 15.82 -16.51
C GLU A 447 31.31 16.19 -15.60
N PHE A 448 31.33 17.38 -15.02
CA PHE A 448 30.21 17.89 -14.21
C PHE A 448 28.92 18.02 -15.04
N ILE A 449 28.98 18.59 -16.24
CA ILE A 449 27.80 18.75 -17.10
C ILE A 449 27.21 17.37 -17.49
N LYS A 450 28.04 16.42 -17.88
CA LYS A 450 27.60 15.05 -18.17
C LYS A 450 26.85 14.46 -16.98
N THR A 451 27.46 14.59 -15.80
CA THR A 451 26.89 14.08 -14.55
C THR A 451 25.59 14.79 -14.18
N GLN A 452 25.54 16.12 -14.24
CA GLN A 452 24.35 16.91 -14.00
C GLN A 452 23.18 16.45 -14.89
N ASN A 453 23.42 16.27 -16.19
CA ASN A 453 22.41 15.82 -17.13
C ASN A 453 21.91 14.40 -16.81
N LEU A 454 22.82 13.49 -16.43
CA LEU A 454 22.47 12.13 -16.02
C LEU A 454 21.65 12.14 -14.72
N ILE A 455 22.05 12.93 -13.72
CA ILE A 455 21.30 13.06 -12.47
C ILE A 455 19.90 13.62 -12.74
N THR A 456 19.80 14.72 -13.49
CA THR A 456 18.52 15.35 -13.84
C THR A 456 17.59 14.36 -14.53
N LYS A 457 18.07 13.70 -15.59
CA LYS A 457 17.30 12.69 -16.31
C LYS A 457 16.82 11.57 -15.41
N ASN A 458 17.68 11.06 -14.52
CA ASN A 458 17.34 9.94 -13.65
C ASN A 458 16.35 10.36 -12.53
N ILE A 459 16.42 11.59 -12.02
CA ILE A 459 15.41 12.12 -11.11
C ILE A 459 14.03 12.23 -11.80
N GLU A 460 13.99 12.74 -13.04
CA GLU A 460 12.76 12.90 -13.82
C GLU A 460 12.04 11.58 -14.11
N ILE A 461 12.81 10.50 -14.29
CA ILE A 461 12.27 9.14 -14.53
C ILE A 461 12.22 8.28 -13.26
N PHE A 462 12.37 8.87 -12.08
CA PHE A 462 12.33 8.19 -10.76
C PHE A 462 13.40 7.10 -10.55
N ARG A 463 14.53 7.16 -11.27
CA ARG A 463 15.70 6.32 -11.04
C ARG A 463 16.65 7.01 -10.06
N PHE A 464 16.16 7.19 -8.82
CA PHE A 464 16.91 7.87 -7.76
C PHE A 464 18.19 7.13 -7.37
N ASP A 465 18.18 5.80 -7.44
CA ASP A 465 19.34 4.94 -7.29
C ASP A 465 20.47 5.30 -8.27
N GLU A 466 20.14 5.44 -9.57
CA GLU A 466 21.08 5.83 -10.61
C GLU A 466 21.55 7.28 -10.44
N ALA A 467 20.64 8.19 -10.09
CA ALA A 467 21.00 9.58 -9.83
C ALA A 467 22.02 9.69 -8.68
N ALA A 468 21.81 8.97 -7.56
CA ALA A 468 22.75 8.90 -6.46
C ALA A 468 24.08 8.26 -6.88
N ARG A 469 24.06 7.20 -7.69
CA ARG A 469 25.26 6.52 -8.22
C ARG A 469 26.10 7.47 -9.07
N TYR A 470 25.49 8.22 -9.99
CA TYR A 470 26.24 9.19 -10.82
C TYR A 470 26.83 10.32 -9.97
N ALA A 471 26.09 10.83 -8.98
CA ALA A 471 26.60 11.82 -8.05
C ALA A 471 27.81 11.30 -7.26
N TYR A 472 27.71 10.08 -6.73
CA TYR A 472 28.81 9.43 -6.02
C TYR A 472 30.05 9.26 -6.90
N GLN A 473 29.89 8.69 -8.11
CA GLN A 473 30.98 8.43 -9.03
C GLN A 473 31.72 9.72 -9.43
N PHE A 474 30.98 10.76 -9.75
CA PHE A 474 31.60 12.05 -10.08
C PHE A 474 32.38 12.63 -8.93
N VAL A 475 31.76 12.71 -7.73
CA VAL A 475 32.39 13.35 -6.57
C VAL A 475 33.58 12.54 -6.08
N TRP A 476 33.45 11.23 -5.97
CA TRP A 476 34.53 10.38 -5.45
C TRP A 476 35.66 10.27 -6.46
N HIS A 477 35.37 9.78 -7.66
CA HIS A 477 36.41 9.44 -8.64
C HIS A 477 36.89 10.65 -9.45
N SER A 478 35.99 11.39 -10.11
CA SER A 478 36.45 12.48 -10.98
C SER A 478 36.95 13.68 -10.19
N TYR A 479 36.18 14.11 -9.16
CA TYR A 479 36.53 15.31 -8.42
C TYR A 479 37.61 15.06 -7.36
N CYS A 480 37.39 14.10 -6.44
CA CYS A 480 38.33 13.90 -5.31
C CYS A 480 39.60 13.18 -5.75
N ASP A 481 39.51 12.08 -6.51
CA ASP A 481 40.67 11.24 -6.81
C ASP A 481 41.56 11.81 -7.93
N TRP A 482 40.99 12.67 -8.83
CA TRP A 482 41.75 13.24 -9.93
C TRP A 482 41.84 14.75 -9.89
N TYR A 483 40.74 15.47 -9.92
CA TYR A 483 40.79 16.94 -10.04
C TYR A 483 41.54 17.59 -8.87
N LEU A 484 41.26 17.21 -7.62
CA LEU A 484 41.95 17.77 -6.47
C LEU A 484 43.46 17.40 -6.47
N GLU A 485 43.83 16.23 -6.95
CA GLU A 485 45.23 15.83 -7.10
C GLU A 485 45.97 16.67 -8.17
N PHE A 486 45.32 16.91 -9.29
CA PHE A 486 45.88 17.81 -10.33
C PHE A 486 45.98 19.27 -9.89
N LEU A 487 45.22 19.72 -8.92
CA LEU A 487 45.35 21.06 -8.35
C LEU A 487 46.62 21.23 -7.51
N LYS A 488 47.12 20.18 -6.86
CA LYS A 488 48.29 20.30 -5.96
C LYS A 488 49.54 20.89 -6.62
N PRO A 489 50.03 20.40 -7.77
CA PRO A 489 51.17 21.01 -8.46
C PRO A 489 50.90 22.43 -8.94
N ILE A 490 49.62 22.79 -9.30
CA ILE A 490 49.27 24.14 -9.72
C ILE A 490 49.35 25.10 -8.56
N PHE A 491 48.86 24.72 -7.35
CA PHE A 491 48.95 25.56 -6.17
C PHE A 491 50.39 25.82 -5.72
N ASN A 492 51.30 24.91 -6.04
CA ASN A 492 52.74 25.06 -5.74
C ASN A 492 53.56 25.67 -6.90
N SER A 493 52.90 26.03 -8.02
CA SER A 493 53.57 26.64 -9.17
C SER A 493 53.96 28.11 -8.91
N LYS A 494 54.78 28.67 -9.79
CA LYS A 494 55.11 30.12 -9.77
C LYS A 494 54.13 31.00 -10.54
N ASN A 495 53.20 30.39 -11.29
CA ASN A 495 52.26 31.13 -12.14
C ASN A 495 51.05 31.63 -11.33
N LYS A 496 51.15 32.88 -10.90
CA LYS A 496 50.08 33.52 -10.09
C LYS A 496 48.68 33.51 -10.77
N ASN A 497 48.64 33.60 -12.11
CA ASN A 497 47.36 33.64 -12.84
C ASN A 497 46.69 32.26 -12.84
N GLU A 498 47.45 31.19 -13.06
CA GLU A 498 46.95 29.83 -12.96
C GLU A 498 46.49 29.48 -11.56
N ILE A 499 47.25 29.84 -10.55
CA ILE A 499 46.85 29.65 -9.12
C ILE A 499 45.54 30.37 -8.82
N LYS A 500 45.41 31.63 -9.28
CA LYS A 500 44.19 32.43 -9.06
C LYS A 500 42.97 31.77 -9.76
N GLU A 501 43.13 31.35 -11.01
CA GLU A 501 42.07 30.65 -11.74
C GLU A 501 41.70 29.35 -11.06
N ALA A 502 42.67 28.51 -10.71
CA ALA A 502 42.47 27.20 -10.09
C ALA A 502 41.71 27.33 -8.75
N LYS A 503 42.10 28.31 -7.90
CA LYS A 503 41.44 28.58 -6.60
C LYS A 503 40.00 29.05 -6.76
N ALA A 504 39.71 29.96 -7.65
CA ALA A 504 38.37 30.46 -7.89
C ALA A 504 37.48 29.37 -8.52
N PHE A 505 38.00 28.64 -9.50
CA PHE A 505 37.23 27.61 -10.21
C PHE A 505 36.96 26.40 -9.35
N SER A 506 37.91 25.94 -8.51
CA SER A 506 37.69 24.82 -7.59
C SER A 506 36.59 25.11 -6.56
N SER A 507 36.55 26.35 -6.05
CA SER A 507 35.47 26.81 -5.16
C SER A 507 34.13 26.88 -5.90
N PHE A 508 34.11 27.33 -7.15
CA PHE A 508 32.91 27.32 -8.01
C PHE A 508 32.40 25.89 -8.22
N MET A 509 33.29 24.93 -8.50
CA MET A 509 32.91 23.52 -8.67
C MET A 509 32.34 22.96 -7.38
N MET A 510 32.95 23.23 -6.22
CA MET A 510 32.40 22.80 -4.93
C MET A 510 31.00 23.32 -4.72
N ALA A 511 30.73 24.60 -5.00
CA ALA A 511 29.37 25.16 -4.87
C ALA A 511 28.34 24.41 -5.73
N ASN A 512 28.73 23.99 -6.94
CA ASN A 512 27.84 23.25 -7.83
C ASN A 512 27.70 21.77 -7.45
N ILE A 513 28.75 21.15 -6.91
CA ILE A 513 28.68 19.82 -6.30
C ILE A 513 27.66 19.81 -5.14
N LEU A 514 27.70 20.82 -4.28
CA LEU A 514 26.72 20.94 -3.19
C LEU A 514 25.29 21.05 -3.71
N ARG A 515 25.06 21.75 -4.84
CA ARG A 515 23.73 21.86 -5.46
C ARG A 515 23.19 20.53 -5.95
N ILE A 516 24.00 19.73 -6.68
CA ILE A 516 23.55 18.44 -7.19
C ILE A 516 23.39 17.37 -6.10
N LEU A 517 24.10 17.51 -4.98
CA LEU A 517 24.02 16.62 -3.83
C LEU A 517 22.89 16.98 -2.85
N HIS A 518 22.42 18.24 -2.86
CA HIS A 518 21.47 18.74 -1.88
C HIS A 518 20.17 17.93 -1.78
N PRO A 519 19.54 17.43 -2.87
CA PRO A 519 18.37 16.58 -2.77
C PRO A 519 18.60 15.29 -1.97
N PHE A 520 19.82 14.77 -1.96
CA PHE A 520 20.20 13.51 -1.32
C PHE A 520 20.67 13.70 0.13
N ILE A 521 21.53 14.70 0.37
CA ILE A 521 22.20 14.96 1.66
C ILE A 521 22.05 16.45 2.08
N PRO A 522 20.80 16.89 2.36
CA PRO A 522 20.48 18.31 2.51
C PRO A 522 21.15 18.99 3.70
N PHE A 523 21.27 18.32 4.85
CA PHE A 523 21.78 18.95 6.08
C PHE A 523 23.27 19.26 5.96
N PHE A 524 24.02 18.30 5.48
CA PHE A 524 25.46 18.44 5.28
C PHE A 524 25.80 19.49 4.22
N THR A 525 25.10 19.46 3.09
CA THR A 525 25.36 20.41 2.00
C THR A 525 24.96 21.84 2.35
N GLU A 526 23.86 22.06 3.06
CA GLU A 526 23.45 23.39 3.55
C GLU A 526 24.48 23.94 4.55
N ASN A 527 25.00 23.08 5.44
CA ASN A 527 26.05 23.46 6.36
C ASN A 527 27.33 23.91 5.64
N LEU A 528 27.82 23.16 4.67
CA LEU A 528 28.97 23.52 3.86
C LEU A 528 28.74 24.79 3.04
N TRP A 529 27.52 24.97 2.51
CA TRP A 529 27.13 26.18 1.79
C TRP A 529 27.30 27.44 2.67
N SER A 530 26.87 27.36 3.92
CA SER A 530 27.00 28.43 4.89
C SER A 530 28.45 28.65 5.32
N LEU A 531 29.21 27.59 5.61
CA LEU A 531 30.62 27.65 6.02
C LEU A 531 31.55 28.25 4.95
N ASN A 532 31.21 28.06 3.66
CA ASN A 532 31.96 28.62 2.54
C ASN A 532 31.48 30.03 2.13
N ALA A 533 30.55 30.61 2.87
CA ALA A 533 29.93 31.90 2.61
C ALA A 533 29.24 31.99 1.20
N TYR A 534 28.88 30.88 0.58
CA TYR A 534 28.20 30.86 -0.72
C TYR A 534 26.85 31.57 -0.67
N LYS A 535 26.18 31.56 0.49
CA LYS A 535 24.95 32.31 0.72
C LYS A 535 25.11 33.81 0.38
N LYS A 536 26.26 34.42 0.73
CA LYS A 536 26.53 35.84 0.44
C LYS A 536 26.73 36.09 -1.08
N ILE A 537 27.32 35.12 -1.79
CA ILE A 537 27.65 35.26 -3.20
C ILE A 537 26.43 35.05 -4.09
N PHE A 538 25.61 34.05 -3.74
CA PHE A 538 24.41 33.66 -4.52
C PHE A 538 23.13 34.31 -3.98
N ASN A 539 23.20 35.01 -2.86
CA ASN A 539 22.08 35.65 -2.14
C ASN A 539 20.93 34.72 -1.79
N ASN A 540 21.23 33.42 -1.58
CA ASN A 540 20.24 32.38 -1.31
C ASN A 540 20.80 31.32 -0.36
N TYR A 541 19.91 30.69 0.44
CA TYR A 541 20.17 29.37 1.03
C TYR A 541 20.27 28.34 -0.09
N LEU A 542 20.96 27.24 0.16
CA LEU A 542 21.12 26.19 -0.85
C LEU A 542 19.77 25.58 -1.22
N ILE A 543 18.90 25.34 -0.25
CA ILE A 543 17.55 24.82 -0.46
C ILE A 543 16.69 25.67 -1.41
N SER A 544 16.93 26.97 -1.47
CA SER A 544 16.22 27.89 -2.37
C SER A 544 17.02 28.27 -3.62
N SER A 545 18.19 27.69 -3.81
CA SER A 545 19.02 27.94 -4.99
C SER A 545 18.49 27.20 -6.21
N SER A 546 18.68 27.78 -7.40
CA SER A 546 18.30 27.12 -8.65
C SER A 546 19.13 25.86 -8.87
N TRP A 547 18.50 24.84 -9.49
CA TRP A 547 19.22 23.69 -9.99
C TRP A 547 20.27 24.12 -11.03
N PRO A 548 21.48 23.53 -11.06
CA PRO A 548 22.47 23.85 -12.07
C PRO A 548 21.93 23.56 -13.48
N ASP A 549 22.06 24.53 -14.37
CA ASP A 549 21.70 24.41 -15.80
C ASP A 549 22.86 24.96 -16.63
N PHE A 550 23.96 24.21 -16.64
CA PHE A 550 25.13 24.57 -17.42
C PHE A 550 25.15 23.83 -18.75
N LYS A 551 25.63 24.53 -19.80
CA LYS A 551 25.75 23.97 -21.14
C LYS A 551 27.21 23.68 -21.47
N ILE A 552 27.41 22.71 -22.37
CA ILE A 552 28.74 22.39 -22.92
C ILE A 552 29.33 23.64 -23.57
N ILE A 553 30.58 23.93 -23.26
CA ILE A 553 31.36 24.99 -23.90
C ILE A 553 32.29 24.30 -24.89
N ASN A 554 32.06 24.48 -26.22
CA ASN A 554 32.81 23.78 -27.29
C ASN A 554 34.32 23.93 -27.15
N LYS A 555 34.82 25.09 -26.72
CA LYS A 555 36.23 25.32 -26.44
C LYS A 555 36.85 24.34 -25.44
N PHE A 556 36.04 23.83 -24.51
CA PHE A 556 36.52 22.93 -23.45
C PHE A 556 36.67 21.48 -23.93
N SER A 557 35.96 21.08 -24.98
CA SER A 557 35.99 19.70 -25.50
C SER A 557 37.36 19.29 -26.00
N LYS A 558 38.16 20.24 -26.52
CA LYS A 558 39.49 19.96 -27.06
C LYS A 558 40.47 19.38 -26.01
N ASN A 559 40.33 19.75 -24.75
CA ASN A 559 41.22 19.30 -23.66
C ASN A 559 40.71 18.03 -22.94
N GLN A 560 39.52 17.57 -23.27
CA GLN A 560 38.89 16.42 -22.61
C GLN A 560 39.71 15.14 -22.80
N ASN A 561 40.06 14.81 -24.06
CA ASN A 561 40.76 13.58 -24.39
C ASN A 561 42.16 13.56 -23.77
N ASN A 562 42.91 14.66 -23.83
CA ASN A 562 44.27 14.73 -23.30
C ASN A 562 44.32 14.42 -21.77
N ILE A 563 43.32 14.89 -21.02
CA ILE A 563 43.27 14.62 -19.58
C ILE A 563 42.82 13.16 -19.32
N ASN A 564 41.88 12.63 -20.10
CA ASN A 564 41.46 11.23 -19.98
C ASN A 564 42.63 10.28 -20.31
N ASP A 565 43.38 10.55 -21.36
CA ASP A 565 44.58 9.77 -21.76
C ASP A 565 45.62 9.78 -20.61
N LEU A 566 45.83 10.95 -20.00
CA LEU A 566 46.74 11.10 -18.86
C LEU A 566 46.26 10.28 -17.66
N ILE A 567 44.96 10.30 -17.37
CA ILE A 567 44.35 9.48 -16.28
C ILE A 567 44.54 8.00 -16.58
N GLU A 568 44.32 7.56 -17.81
CA GLU A 568 44.51 6.17 -18.20
C GLU A 568 45.98 5.71 -18.06
N ILE A 569 46.94 6.52 -18.52
CA ILE A 569 48.37 6.24 -18.38
C ILE A 569 48.75 6.10 -16.89
N ILE A 570 48.33 7.07 -16.05
CA ILE A 570 48.63 7.02 -14.62
C ILE A 570 47.97 5.81 -13.94
N SER A 571 46.73 5.46 -14.33
CA SER A 571 46.03 4.30 -13.80
C SER A 571 46.72 2.99 -14.14
N ASN A 572 47.19 2.86 -15.41
CA ASN A 572 47.92 1.69 -15.86
C ASN A 572 49.31 1.54 -15.18
N ILE A 573 49.96 2.66 -14.83
CA ILE A 573 51.21 2.62 -14.05
C ILE A 573 50.98 2.19 -12.60
N ARG A 574 49.81 2.51 -12.04
CA ARG A 574 49.47 2.17 -10.63
C ARG A 574 48.89 0.77 -10.44
N SER A 575 48.37 0.13 -11.50
CA SER A 575 47.90 -1.25 -11.49
C SER A 575 49.03 -2.25 -11.58
#